data_a4df386543885507ea44e4e6b5cd256f
#
_entry.id   a4df386543885507ea44e4e6b5cd256f
#
_cell.length_a   1.000
_cell.length_b   1.000
_cell.length_c   1.000
_cell.angle_alpha   90.00
_cell.angle_beta   90.00
_cell.angle_gamma   90.00
#
_symmetry.space_group_name_H-M   'P 1'
#
loop_
_entity.id
_entity.type
_entity.pdbx_description
1 polymer ?
#
loop_
_entity_poly.entity_id
_entity_poly.type
_entity_poly.pdbx_seq_one_letter_code
_entity_poly.pdbx_strand_id
1 'polypeptide(L)'
;MRSTARLSVVVLAALLAACTAPVGGSGAPASPSSSAAPSSSAAPSASVGSPSAGPSSSPVAQGPWLRAWTTQALPPLDVFGLTDALVITAQGVAVDAPAFPTTYPGPAARWLGGRQLTPAGLERIVARAKALDLIGAKTEFGSPDQPGAATGHIALTADGRSVEITGNPNLTIECIKAPCDAAAGSPEAFGQFWQDLANLDWLGADVAAQQSFDPPVYSVLVGQPPTPDSALGASLATWPLATPIATFGAPVANGTARCGTVTGTDADLLRAALAKANALTQWVQSPSTNATFGLTVRPLTDGQDACREVFGAG
;
A
#
# COMPACT_ATOMS: atom_id res chain seq x y z
N MET A 1 11.74 18.50 -53.20
CA MET A 1 12.81 17.78 -52.44
C MET A 1 12.14 16.72 -51.57
N ARG A 2 12.25 15.45 -51.95
CA ARG A 2 11.63 14.31 -51.26
C ARG A 2 12.67 13.69 -50.36
N SER A 3 12.43 13.68 -49.03
CA SER A 3 13.30 13.05 -48.03
C SER A 3 12.70 11.68 -47.68
N THR A 4 13.41 10.63 -48.03
CA THR A 4 13.05 9.22 -47.74
C THR A 4 13.61 8.83 -46.37
N ALA A 5 12.74 8.60 -45.39
CA ALA A 5 13.09 8.02 -44.10
C ALA A 5 13.29 6.51 -44.25
N ARG A 6 14.46 6.01 -43.87
CA ARG A 6 14.77 4.57 -43.82
C ARG A 6 14.36 4.02 -42.45
N LEU A 7 13.43 3.06 -42.46
CA LEU A 7 13.05 2.24 -41.32
C LEU A 7 14.12 1.15 -41.13
N SER A 8 14.80 1.14 -40.00
CA SER A 8 15.69 0.05 -39.59
C SER A 8 14.91 -0.88 -38.66
N VAL A 9 14.63 -2.09 -39.14
CA VAL A 9 14.03 -3.18 -38.36
C VAL A 9 15.17 -3.94 -37.69
N VAL A 10 15.23 -3.91 -36.36
CA VAL A 10 16.13 -4.76 -35.56
C VAL A 10 15.32 -5.99 -35.13
N VAL A 11 15.71 -7.15 -35.65
CA VAL A 11 15.18 -8.45 -35.25
C VAL A 11 16.01 -8.96 -34.07
N LEU A 12 15.39 -9.07 -32.91
CA LEU A 12 16.00 -9.65 -31.70
C LEU A 12 15.60 -11.13 -31.62
N ALA A 13 16.55 -12.02 -31.83
CA ALA A 13 16.39 -13.46 -31.68
C ALA A 13 16.54 -13.83 -30.18
N ALA A 14 15.48 -14.37 -29.56
CA ALA A 14 15.51 -14.91 -28.20
C ALA A 14 15.94 -16.37 -28.20
N LEU A 15 17.03 -16.68 -27.53
CA LEU A 15 17.53 -18.03 -27.23
C LEU A 15 16.81 -18.57 -25.98
N LEU A 16 15.97 -19.58 -26.17
CA LEU A 16 15.37 -20.38 -25.10
C LEU A 16 16.37 -21.47 -24.67
N ALA A 17 16.92 -21.37 -23.49
CA ALA A 17 17.64 -22.45 -22.81
C ALA A 17 16.69 -23.15 -21.83
N ALA A 18 16.30 -24.38 -22.15
CA ALA A 18 15.55 -25.28 -21.30
C ALA A 18 16.49 -25.97 -20.32
N CYS A 19 16.32 -25.78 -19.02
CA CYS A 19 16.93 -26.59 -17.97
C CYS A 19 15.91 -27.60 -17.46
N THR A 20 16.11 -28.86 -17.82
CA THR A 20 15.45 -30.03 -17.22
C THR A 20 16.19 -30.41 -15.94
N ALA A 21 15.48 -30.46 -14.81
CA ALA A 21 15.96 -31.03 -13.55
C ALA A 21 15.25 -32.36 -13.27
N PRO A 22 15.96 -33.37 -12.74
CA PRO A 22 15.39 -34.71 -12.53
C PRO A 22 14.60 -34.80 -11.23
N VAL A 23 13.50 -35.53 -11.33
CA VAL A 23 12.67 -36.01 -10.22
C VAL A 23 13.36 -37.22 -9.59
N GLY A 24 13.49 -37.21 -8.29
CA GLY A 24 13.93 -38.40 -7.55
C GLY A 24 13.74 -38.25 -6.04
N GLY A 25 12.97 -39.18 -5.45
CA GLY A 25 13.08 -39.46 -4.03
C GLY A 25 11.80 -39.50 -3.22
N SER A 26 11.05 -40.61 -3.33
CA SER A 26 10.04 -41.03 -2.35
C SER A 26 10.69 -41.30 -0.99
N GLY A 27 10.09 -40.76 0.10
CA GLY A 27 10.39 -41.13 1.46
C GLY A 27 9.09 -41.12 2.28
N ALA A 28 8.63 -42.32 2.65
CA ALA A 28 7.42 -42.57 3.43
C ALA A 28 7.60 -42.25 4.92
N PRO A 29 6.50 -42.08 5.69
CA PRO A 29 6.50 -41.53 7.02
C PRO A 29 6.79 -42.53 8.12
N ALA A 30 7.45 -42.13 9.17
CA ALA A 30 7.52 -42.84 10.44
C ALA A 30 6.73 -42.09 11.50
N SER A 31 5.70 -42.71 12.01
CA SER A 31 5.04 -42.36 13.27
C SER A 31 5.92 -42.83 14.44
N PRO A 32 5.92 -42.15 15.54
CA PRO A 32 6.01 -42.79 16.83
C PRO A 32 4.84 -42.47 17.77
N SER A 33 4.50 -43.54 18.44
CA SER A 33 3.48 -43.80 19.45
C SER A 33 3.58 -42.93 20.70
N SER A 34 2.43 -42.80 21.30
CA SER A 34 2.02 -42.61 22.69
C SER A 34 3.04 -42.89 23.78
N SER A 35 3.08 -42.06 24.82
CA SER A 35 2.98 -42.58 26.23
C SER A 35 2.78 -41.46 27.25
N ALA A 36 1.77 -41.69 28.08
CA ALA A 36 1.64 -41.50 29.53
C ALA A 36 1.69 -40.09 30.13
N ALA A 37 0.54 -39.75 30.69
CA ALA A 37 0.40 -38.84 31.84
C ALA A 37 1.03 -39.44 33.11
N PRO A 38 1.39 -38.62 34.09
CA PRO A 38 0.83 -38.84 35.42
C PRO A 38 0.19 -37.60 36.07
N SER A 39 -0.75 -37.93 36.92
CA SER A 39 -1.61 -37.10 37.75
C SER A 39 -0.89 -36.43 38.92
N SER A 40 -1.59 -35.40 39.43
CA SER A 40 -1.69 -34.93 40.83
C SER A 40 -0.54 -34.09 41.41
N SER A 41 -0.87 -32.87 41.83
CA SER A 41 -1.04 -32.54 43.27
C SER A 41 -1.45 -31.07 43.47
N ALA A 42 -2.50 -30.94 44.21
CA ALA A 42 -2.99 -29.91 45.13
C ALA A 42 -2.25 -28.59 45.31
N ALA A 43 -3.08 -27.55 45.44
CA ALA A 43 -2.93 -26.14 45.75
C ALA A 43 -2.08 -25.85 47.02
N PRO A 44 -1.68 -24.58 47.16
CA PRO A 44 -2.48 -23.67 47.98
C PRO A 44 -2.79 -22.30 47.35
N SER A 45 -3.98 -21.83 47.66
CA SER A 45 -4.46 -20.48 47.39
C SER A 45 -3.61 -19.46 48.11
N ALA A 46 -2.94 -18.59 47.33
CA ALA A 46 -2.45 -17.31 47.80
C ALA A 46 -3.25 -16.20 47.13
N SER A 47 -4.09 -15.60 47.92
CA SER A 47 -4.81 -14.38 47.57
C SER A 47 -3.80 -13.25 47.47
N VAL A 48 -3.42 -12.88 46.23
CA VAL A 48 -2.63 -11.68 45.96
C VAL A 48 -3.56 -10.65 45.40
N GLY A 49 -3.63 -9.51 46.11
CA GLY A 49 -4.47 -8.36 45.80
C GLY A 49 -4.31 -7.90 44.34
N SER A 50 -5.43 -7.67 43.69
CA SER A 50 -5.50 -7.05 42.37
C SER A 50 -4.84 -5.68 42.42
N PRO A 51 -3.83 -5.42 41.58
CA PRO A 51 -3.42 -4.04 41.34
C PRO A 51 -4.57 -3.33 40.61
N SER A 52 -5.03 -2.23 41.23
CA SER A 52 -5.97 -1.29 40.63
C SER A 52 -5.42 -0.87 39.27
N ALA A 53 -6.10 -1.30 38.19
CA ALA A 53 -5.80 -0.85 36.85
C ALA A 53 -6.05 0.67 36.82
N GLY A 54 -4.97 1.44 36.77
CA GLY A 54 -5.03 2.84 36.42
C GLY A 54 -5.73 3.03 35.06
N PRO A 55 -6.30 4.23 34.80
CA PRO A 55 -6.99 4.48 33.55
C PRO A 55 -6.03 4.17 32.39
N SER A 56 -6.37 3.13 31.63
CA SER A 56 -5.71 2.82 30.38
C SER A 56 -6.01 3.98 29.45
N SER A 57 -5.10 4.92 29.32
CA SER A 57 -5.13 5.89 28.24
C SER A 57 -5.04 5.08 26.94
N SER A 58 -6.17 4.92 26.25
CA SER A 58 -6.16 4.41 24.88
C SER A 58 -5.11 5.20 24.10
N PRO A 59 -4.16 4.55 23.42
CA PRO A 59 -3.22 5.27 22.59
C PRO A 59 -4.04 6.06 21.57
N VAL A 60 -3.93 7.39 21.61
CA VAL A 60 -4.40 8.26 20.53
C VAL A 60 -3.76 7.67 19.28
N ALA A 61 -4.57 7.28 18.30
CA ALA A 61 -4.08 6.75 17.05
C ALA A 61 -3.15 7.81 16.45
N GLN A 62 -1.86 7.61 16.60
CA GLN A 62 -0.86 8.48 16.00
C GLN A 62 -0.89 8.16 14.51
N GLY A 63 -1.12 9.19 13.68
CA GLY A 63 -1.02 9.08 12.23
C GLY A 63 0.35 8.55 11.79
N PRO A 64 0.55 8.29 10.49
CA PRO A 64 1.82 7.79 9.99
C PRO A 64 2.98 8.74 10.35
N TRP A 65 4.14 8.17 10.66
CA TRP A 65 5.36 8.92 10.92
C TRP A 65 5.89 9.62 9.66
N LEU A 66 5.76 8.98 8.49
CA LEU A 66 6.02 9.55 7.17
C LEU A 66 4.93 9.07 6.20
N ARG A 67 4.52 9.96 5.32
CA ARG A 67 3.65 9.65 4.19
C ARG A 67 4.18 10.35 2.93
N ALA A 68 4.31 9.61 1.84
CA ALA A 68 4.64 10.12 0.52
C ALA A 68 3.52 9.73 -0.45
N TRP A 69 2.87 10.73 -1.07
CA TRP A 69 1.77 10.49 -2.00
C TRP A 69 1.82 11.51 -3.15
N THR A 70 1.05 11.24 -4.20
CA THR A 70 0.91 12.16 -5.32
C THR A 70 -0.52 12.68 -5.43
N THR A 71 -0.64 13.93 -5.85
CA THR A 71 -1.90 14.51 -6.31
C THR A 71 -1.84 14.77 -7.81
N GLN A 72 -2.95 14.49 -8.50
CA GLN A 72 -3.09 14.69 -9.93
C GLN A 72 -4.44 15.33 -10.21
N ALA A 73 -4.56 16.06 -11.31
CA ALA A 73 -5.82 16.64 -11.76
C ALA A 73 -6.69 15.56 -12.45
N LEU A 74 -7.04 14.52 -11.71
CA LEU A 74 -7.92 13.44 -12.13
C LEU A 74 -9.29 13.53 -11.44
N PRO A 75 -10.36 12.98 -12.04
CA PRO A 75 -11.63 12.84 -11.35
C PRO A 75 -11.47 12.08 -10.03
N PRO A 76 -12.25 12.41 -8.97
CA PRO A 76 -12.14 11.76 -7.65
C PRO A 76 -12.26 10.24 -7.68
N LEU A 77 -13.09 9.68 -8.57
CA LEU A 77 -13.24 8.23 -8.73
C LEU A 77 -11.95 7.56 -9.21
N ASP A 78 -11.20 8.22 -10.10
CA ASP A 78 -9.92 7.71 -10.61
C ASP A 78 -8.80 7.86 -9.56
N VAL A 79 -8.81 8.98 -8.81
CA VAL A 79 -7.87 9.21 -7.70
C VAL A 79 -8.04 8.20 -6.58
N PHE A 80 -9.27 7.76 -6.30
CA PHE A 80 -9.56 6.85 -5.20
C PHE A 80 -8.76 5.55 -5.27
N GLY A 81 -8.55 5.01 -6.48
CA GLY A 81 -7.78 3.78 -6.71
C GLY A 81 -6.27 3.93 -6.54
N LEU A 82 -5.75 5.17 -6.40
CA LEU A 82 -4.32 5.41 -6.22
C LEU A 82 -3.92 5.12 -4.76
N THR A 83 -2.82 4.39 -4.59
CA THR A 83 -2.19 4.19 -3.27
C THR A 83 -1.09 5.21 -3.05
N ASP A 84 -0.75 5.46 -1.78
CA ASP A 84 0.44 6.22 -1.45
C ASP A 84 1.70 5.55 -2.01
N ALA A 85 2.71 6.32 -2.35
CA ALA A 85 3.99 5.79 -2.81
C ALA A 85 4.72 5.07 -1.67
N LEU A 86 4.63 5.64 -0.46
CA LEU A 86 5.19 5.08 0.77
C LEU A 86 4.43 5.62 1.99
N VAL A 87 4.18 4.75 2.95
CA VAL A 87 3.76 5.13 4.31
C VAL A 87 4.69 4.48 5.30
N ILE A 88 5.27 5.24 6.23
CA ILE A 88 5.99 4.67 7.36
C ILE A 88 5.11 4.88 8.60
N THR A 89 4.69 3.79 9.21
CA THR A 89 3.82 3.81 10.40
C THR A 89 4.58 4.33 11.62
N ALA A 90 3.86 4.68 12.68
CA ALA A 90 4.47 5.06 13.96
C ALA A 90 5.35 3.95 14.57
N GLN A 91 5.13 2.69 14.18
CA GLN A 91 5.93 1.53 14.59
C GLN A 91 7.16 1.29 13.72
N GLY A 92 7.42 2.17 12.73
CA GLY A 92 8.55 2.06 11.82
C GLY A 92 8.39 1.02 10.72
N VAL A 93 7.18 0.59 10.41
CA VAL A 93 6.93 -0.26 9.24
C VAL A 93 6.76 0.61 8.00
N ALA A 94 7.66 0.50 7.05
CA ALA A 94 7.54 1.11 5.74
C ALA A 94 6.63 0.24 4.86
N VAL A 95 5.53 0.81 4.41
CA VAL A 95 4.49 0.16 3.61
C VAL A 95 4.44 0.82 2.25
N ASP A 96 4.62 0.05 1.19
CA ASP A 96 4.59 0.49 -0.20
C ASP A 96 3.69 -0.42 -1.05
N ALA A 97 3.21 0.09 -2.16
CA ALA A 97 2.57 -0.71 -3.18
C ALA A 97 3.60 -1.00 -4.29
N PRO A 98 4.10 -2.24 -4.39
CA PRO A 98 5.03 -2.59 -5.46
C PRO A 98 4.37 -2.41 -6.83
N ALA A 99 5.20 -2.36 -7.87
CA ALA A 99 4.75 -2.22 -9.24
C ALA A 99 3.66 -3.26 -9.56
N PHE A 100 2.62 -2.83 -10.25
CA PHE A 100 1.55 -3.73 -10.68
C PHE A 100 2.10 -4.88 -11.51
N PRO A 101 1.59 -6.09 -11.29
CA PRO A 101 1.81 -7.15 -12.26
C PRO A 101 1.20 -6.70 -13.60
N THR A 102 1.91 -6.97 -14.69
CA THR A 102 1.47 -6.63 -16.07
C THR A 102 0.33 -7.53 -16.56
N THR A 103 -0.22 -8.39 -15.69
CA THR A 103 -1.32 -9.31 -16.00
C THR A 103 -2.66 -8.60 -15.89
N TYR A 104 -3.51 -8.80 -16.88
CA TYR A 104 -4.90 -8.34 -16.87
C TYR A 104 -5.83 -9.56 -16.89
N PRO A 105 -6.89 -9.60 -16.07
CA PRO A 105 -7.23 -8.62 -15.04
C PRO A 105 -6.28 -8.68 -13.85
N GLY A 106 -5.98 -7.50 -13.28
CA GLY A 106 -5.21 -7.38 -12.05
C GLY A 106 -5.99 -7.89 -10.83
N PRO A 107 -5.38 -7.91 -9.64
CA PRO A 107 -6.05 -8.27 -8.39
C PRO A 107 -7.17 -7.27 -8.06
N ALA A 108 -8.17 -7.72 -7.29
CA ALA A 108 -9.30 -6.87 -6.86
C ALA A 108 -8.88 -5.75 -5.90
N ALA A 109 -7.77 -5.92 -5.18
CA ALA A 109 -7.12 -4.88 -4.39
C ALA A 109 -5.61 -4.96 -4.61
N ARG A 110 -4.94 -3.81 -4.47
CA ARG A 110 -3.48 -3.79 -4.52
C ARG A 110 -2.88 -4.61 -3.38
N TRP A 111 -1.85 -5.36 -3.70
CA TRP A 111 -0.98 -5.96 -2.70
C TRP A 111 -0.06 -4.87 -2.12
N LEU A 112 0.18 -4.91 -0.81
CA LEU A 112 1.12 -4.03 -0.14
C LEU A 112 2.32 -4.84 0.37
N GLY A 113 3.51 -4.26 0.21
CA GLY A 113 4.73 -4.73 0.84
C GLY A 113 4.99 -3.99 2.14
N GLY A 114 5.58 -4.67 3.10
CA GLY A 114 6.02 -4.09 4.37
C GLY A 114 7.48 -4.36 4.63
N ARG A 115 8.23 -3.37 5.12
CA ARG A 115 9.62 -3.51 5.56
C ARG A 115 9.79 -2.87 6.92
N GLN A 116 10.30 -3.60 7.91
CA GLN A 116 10.61 -3.04 9.22
C GLN A 116 11.87 -2.20 9.14
N LEU A 117 11.78 -0.96 9.63
CA LEU A 117 12.91 -0.06 9.81
C LEU A 117 13.39 -0.12 11.26
N THR A 118 14.71 0.00 11.47
CA THR A 118 15.28 0.24 12.80
C THR A 118 15.09 1.71 13.19
N PRO A 119 15.17 2.08 14.47
CA PRO A 119 15.23 3.49 14.88
C PRO A 119 16.34 4.28 14.17
N ALA A 120 17.51 3.67 13.95
CA ALA A 120 18.62 4.28 13.22
C ALA A 120 18.25 4.53 11.75
N GLY A 121 17.47 3.63 11.12
CA GLY A 121 16.95 3.83 9.76
C GLY A 121 16.02 5.04 9.67
N LEU A 122 15.13 5.23 10.64
CA LEU A 122 14.26 6.41 10.72
C LEU A 122 15.07 7.70 10.88
N GLU A 123 16.08 7.70 11.77
CA GLU A 123 16.99 8.84 11.97
C GLU A 123 17.76 9.18 10.68
N ARG A 124 18.21 8.16 9.92
CA ARG A 124 18.89 8.37 8.62
C ARG A 124 17.98 9.00 7.57
N ILE A 125 16.68 8.65 7.53
CA ILE A 125 15.72 9.29 6.64
C ILE A 125 15.60 10.78 6.97
N VAL A 126 15.46 11.14 8.26
CA VAL A 126 15.42 12.55 8.69
C VAL A 126 16.73 13.26 8.39
N ALA A 127 17.87 12.62 8.66
CA ALA A 127 19.19 13.19 8.37
C ALA A 127 19.35 13.45 6.85
N ARG A 128 18.85 12.54 5.99
CA ARG A 128 18.87 12.71 4.54
C ARG A 128 18.02 13.90 4.10
N ALA A 129 16.79 14.04 4.61
CA ALA A 129 15.94 15.18 4.33
C ALA A 129 16.57 16.51 4.77
N LYS A 130 17.26 16.53 5.93
CA LYS A 130 18.01 17.70 6.43
C LYS A 130 19.21 18.02 5.52
N ALA A 131 19.98 17.01 5.12
CA ALA A 131 21.14 17.21 4.24
C ALA A 131 20.77 17.77 2.88
N LEU A 132 19.57 17.45 2.39
CA LEU A 132 18.98 17.99 1.15
C LEU A 132 18.26 19.34 1.37
N ASP A 133 18.30 19.90 2.58
CA ASP A 133 17.62 21.15 2.98
C ASP A 133 16.11 21.17 2.64
N LEU A 134 15.46 20.02 2.89
CA LEU A 134 14.02 19.85 2.67
C LEU A 134 13.19 20.12 3.93
N ILE A 135 13.82 20.16 5.10
CA ILE A 135 13.17 20.41 6.40
C ILE A 135 13.54 21.82 6.87
N GLY A 136 12.74 22.81 6.52
CA GLY A 136 13.00 24.19 6.84
C GLY A 136 11.79 25.09 6.68
N ALA A 137 12.02 26.37 6.39
CA ALA A 137 10.95 27.33 6.13
C ALA A 137 10.32 27.17 4.74
N LYS A 138 11.08 26.60 3.78
CA LYS A 138 10.61 26.34 2.43
C LYS A 138 9.87 25.02 2.40
N THR A 139 8.66 25.00 1.85
CA THR A 139 7.79 23.82 1.76
C THR A 139 7.47 23.41 0.33
N GLU A 140 7.83 24.26 -0.66
CA GLU A 140 7.56 24.00 -2.08
C GLU A 140 8.86 23.92 -2.87
N PHE A 141 9.08 22.81 -3.57
CA PHE A 141 10.30 22.47 -4.31
C PHE A 141 10.00 22.24 -5.79
N GLY A 142 9.41 23.25 -6.41
CA GLY A 142 9.03 23.22 -7.82
C GLY A 142 7.71 22.51 -8.09
N SER A 143 7.05 22.96 -9.15
CA SER A 143 5.84 22.32 -9.67
C SER A 143 6.17 21.57 -10.94
N PRO A 144 5.40 20.54 -11.31
CA PRO A 144 5.54 19.93 -12.64
C PRO A 144 5.26 20.96 -13.73
N ASP A 145 6.12 21.01 -14.76
CA ASP A 145 5.98 21.94 -15.89
C ASP A 145 4.85 21.57 -16.86
N GLN A 146 4.33 20.35 -16.74
CA GLN A 146 3.30 19.83 -17.65
C GLN A 146 1.92 19.84 -16.97
N PRO A 147 0.88 20.39 -17.64
CA PRO A 147 -0.49 20.30 -17.15
C PRO A 147 -0.90 18.84 -16.91
N GLY A 148 -1.45 18.55 -15.72
CA GLY A 148 -1.88 17.21 -15.34
C GLY A 148 -0.78 16.28 -14.82
N ALA A 149 0.48 16.70 -14.80
CA ALA A 149 1.53 15.94 -14.14
C ALA A 149 1.33 15.89 -12.61
N ALA A 150 1.79 14.80 -12.01
CA ALA A 150 1.61 14.58 -10.58
C ALA A 150 2.48 15.51 -9.75
N THR A 151 1.90 16.13 -8.71
CA THR A 151 2.65 16.79 -7.64
C THR A 151 2.89 15.77 -6.52
N GLY A 152 4.15 15.63 -6.11
CA GLY A 152 4.54 14.81 -4.98
C GLY A 152 4.37 15.58 -3.67
N HIS A 153 3.89 14.90 -2.64
CA HIS A 153 3.76 15.37 -1.27
C HIS A 153 4.51 14.43 -0.35
N ILE A 154 5.26 14.97 0.58
CA ILE A 154 5.90 14.21 1.66
C ILE A 154 5.57 14.89 2.97
N ALA A 155 4.80 14.22 3.82
CA ALA A 155 4.60 14.61 5.22
C ALA A 155 5.47 13.72 6.10
N LEU A 156 6.28 14.32 6.97
CA LEU A 156 7.11 13.56 7.92
C LEU A 156 7.17 14.24 9.27
N THR A 157 7.41 13.44 10.30
CA THR A 157 7.65 13.94 11.66
C THR A 157 9.15 14.03 11.89
N ALA A 158 9.66 15.25 12.07
CA ALA A 158 11.05 15.53 12.39
C ALA A 158 11.14 16.44 13.60
N ASP A 159 12.03 16.13 14.56
CA ASP A 159 12.25 16.91 15.77
C ASP A 159 10.93 17.21 16.53
N GLY A 160 10.00 16.25 16.55
CA GLY A 160 8.70 16.37 17.21
C GLY A 160 7.68 17.29 16.48
N ARG A 161 7.96 17.69 15.25
CA ARG A 161 7.09 18.52 14.42
C ARG A 161 6.71 17.78 13.16
N SER A 162 5.46 17.94 12.72
CA SER A 162 5.03 17.51 11.39
C SER A 162 5.40 18.56 10.37
N VAL A 163 6.09 18.14 9.31
CA VAL A 163 6.49 18.98 8.17
C VAL A 163 5.88 18.36 6.92
N GLU A 164 5.21 19.17 6.11
CA GLU A 164 4.74 18.75 4.78
C GLU A 164 5.48 19.56 3.71
N ILE A 165 6.03 18.86 2.75
CA ILE A 165 6.76 19.43 1.60
C ILE A 165 6.16 18.92 0.30
N THR A 166 6.20 19.75 -0.73
CA THR A 166 5.67 19.44 -2.05
C THR A 166 6.71 19.70 -3.14
N GLY A 167 6.63 18.95 -4.22
CA GLY A 167 7.54 19.12 -5.34
C GLY A 167 7.22 18.21 -6.53
N ASN A 168 8.09 18.24 -7.53
CA ASN A 168 7.99 17.34 -8.67
C ASN A 168 8.72 16.02 -8.39
N PRO A 169 7.99 14.88 -8.22
CA PRO A 169 8.59 13.58 -7.88
C PRO A 169 9.39 12.96 -9.02
N ASN A 170 9.23 13.47 -10.25
CA ASN A 170 9.90 12.96 -11.46
C ASN A 170 11.18 13.70 -11.82
N LEU A 171 11.55 14.74 -11.05
CA LEU A 171 12.84 15.39 -11.26
C LEU A 171 13.96 14.46 -10.81
N THR A 172 14.80 14.10 -11.75
CA THR A 172 15.99 13.28 -11.51
C THR A 172 17.23 14.09 -11.84
N ILE A 173 18.32 13.83 -11.12
CA ILE A 173 19.61 14.40 -11.48
C ILE A 173 20.22 13.50 -12.55
N GLU A 174 20.57 14.08 -13.70
CA GLU A 174 21.44 13.38 -14.65
C GLU A 174 22.86 13.30 -14.07
N CYS A 175 23.17 12.17 -13.46
CA CYS A 175 24.49 11.89 -12.93
C CYS A 175 25.45 11.42 -14.02
N ILE A 176 26.33 12.29 -14.48
CA ILE A 176 27.44 11.91 -15.39
C ILE A 176 28.55 11.20 -14.62
N LYS A 177 28.69 11.45 -13.30
CA LYS A 177 29.72 10.85 -12.44
C LYS A 177 29.30 10.81 -10.97
N ALA A 178 29.18 9.63 -10.38
CA ALA A 178 28.88 9.45 -8.95
C ALA A 178 30.06 9.89 -8.04
N PRO A 179 29.81 10.38 -6.82
CA PRO A 179 28.50 10.62 -6.22
C PRO A 179 27.88 11.95 -6.71
N CYS A 180 26.57 11.92 -6.98
CA CYS A 180 25.82 13.11 -7.35
C CYS A 180 24.73 13.35 -6.31
N ASP A 181 24.87 14.41 -5.58
CA ASP A 181 23.78 14.93 -4.76
C ASP A 181 23.22 16.19 -5.41
N ALA A 182 21.90 16.32 -5.38
CA ALA A 182 21.23 17.55 -5.78
C ALA A 182 21.71 18.71 -4.92
N ALA A 183 21.68 19.91 -5.49
CA ALA A 183 21.93 21.12 -4.71
C ALA A 183 20.86 21.21 -3.60
N ALA A 184 21.31 21.40 -2.36
CA ALA A 184 20.40 21.49 -1.21
C ALA A 184 19.33 22.57 -1.44
N GLY A 185 18.08 22.26 -1.10
CA GLY A 185 16.94 23.16 -1.27
C GLY A 185 16.47 23.36 -2.72
N SER A 186 17.03 22.61 -3.69
CA SER A 186 16.61 22.66 -5.08
C SER A 186 15.39 21.77 -5.37
N PRO A 187 14.69 21.96 -6.49
CA PRO A 187 13.63 21.03 -6.93
C PRO A 187 14.15 19.61 -7.13
N GLU A 188 15.37 19.44 -7.61
CA GLU A 188 16.02 18.14 -7.81
C GLU A 188 16.31 17.44 -6.49
N ALA A 189 16.57 18.20 -5.40
CA ALA A 189 16.73 17.63 -4.06
C ALA A 189 15.44 16.94 -3.58
N PHE A 190 14.27 17.50 -3.88
CA PHE A 190 12.99 16.86 -3.60
C PHE A 190 12.83 15.57 -4.41
N GLY A 191 13.09 15.63 -5.73
CA GLY A 191 13.01 14.44 -6.60
C GLY A 191 13.98 13.35 -6.17
N GLN A 192 15.20 13.69 -5.77
CA GLN A 192 16.18 12.76 -5.22
C GLN A 192 15.67 12.10 -3.92
N PHE A 193 15.16 12.88 -2.99
CA PHE A 193 14.61 12.33 -1.74
C PHE A 193 13.39 11.45 -1.99
N TRP A 194 12.55 11.81 -2.97
CA TRP A 194 11.45 10.96 -3.40
C TRP A 194 11.93 9.60 -3.90
N GLN A 195 12.98 9.55 -4.71
CA GLN A 195 13.59 8.31 -5.18
C GLN A 195 14.25 7.51 -4.04
N ASP A 196 14.91 8.20 -3.11
CA ASP A 196 15.49 7.59 -1.92
C ASP A 196 14.39 6.90 -1.05
N LEU A 197 13.21 7.50 -0.96
CA LEU A 197 12.04 6.92 -0.28
C LEU A 197 11.42 5.76 -1.07
N ALA A 198 11.38 5.84 -2.41
CA ALA A 198 10.87 4.76 -3.26
C ALA A 198 11.78 3.52 -3.22
N ASN A 199 13.07 3.71 -2.95
CA ASN A 199 14.04 2.62 -2.81
C ASN A 199 14.80 2.76 -1.49
N LEU A 200 14.34 2.08 -0.44
CA LEU A 200 14.94 2.12 0.89
C LEU A 200 16.22 1.28 1.03
N ASP A 201 16.73 0.63 -0.03
CA ASP A 201 17.91 -0.24 0.02
C ASP A 201 19.20 0.51 0.43
N TRP A 202 19.24 1.84 0.24
CA TRP A 202 20.35 2.67 0.72
C TRP A 202 20.48 2.70 2.26
N LEU A 203 19.45 2.28 2.98
CA LEU A 203 19.50 2.11 4.44
C LEU A 203 20.30 0.87 4.86
N GLY A 204 20.53 -0.09 3.94
CA GLY A 204 21.33 -1.29 4.21
C GLY A 204 20.72 -2.13 5.33
N ALA A 205 21.50 -2.35 6.41
CA ALA A 205 21.07 -3.17 7.55
C ALA A 205 19.95 -2.54 8.40
N ASP A 206 19.62 -1.26 8.17
CA ASP A 206 18.58 -0.56 8.92
C ASP A 206 17.18 -0.79 8.34
N VAL A 207 17.06 -1.54 7.26
CA VAL A 207 15.79 -1.96 6.65
C VAL A 207 15.74 -3.48 6.49
N ALA A 208 14.67 -4.11 6.95
CA ALA A 208 14.45 -5.54 6.75
C ALA A 208 14.05 -5.86 5.30
N ALA A 209 14.17 -7.14 4.93
CA ALA A 209 13.64 -7.62 3.66
C ALA A 209 12.12 -7.40 3.56
N GLN A 210 11.64 -7.11 2.35
CA GLN A 210 10.24 -6.90 2.08
C GLN A 210 9.43 -8.18 2.33
N GLN A 211 8.28 -8.02 3.00
CA GLN A 211 7.33 -9.06 3.28
C GLN A 211 5.93 -8.60 2.84
N SER A 212 4.97 -9.52 2.75
CA SER A 212 3.57 -9.15 2.58
C SER A 212 3.09 -8.35 3.78
N PHE A 213 2.41 -7.24 3.53
CA PHE A 213 1.77 -6.42 4.57
C PHE A 213 0.26 -6.63 4.51
N ASP A 214 -0.32 -7.04 5.64
CA ASP A 214 -1.77 -7.19 5.79
C ASP A 214 -2.38 -5.86 6.23
N PRO A 215 -3.11 -5.16 5.35
CA PRO A 215 -3.71 -3.87 5.70
C PRO A 215 -4.72 -4.00 6.84
N PRO A 216 -4.62 -3.20 7.91
CA PRO A 216 -5.61 -3.19 8.99
C PRO A 216 -6.89 -2.45 8.61
N VAL A 217 -6.83 -1.66 7.53
CA VAL A 217 -7.91 -0.78 7.07
C VAL A 217 -8.07 -0.90 5.56
N TYR A 218 -9.33 -0.89 5.11
CA TYR A 218 -9.66 -0.76 3.69
C TYR A 218 -10.69 0.35 3.51
N SER A 219 -10.44 1.29 2.61
CA SER A 219 -11.52 2.13 2.06
C SER A 219 -12.09 1.45 0.83
N VAL A 220 -13.42 1.36 0.76
CA VAL A 220 -14.14 0.66 -0.31
C VAL A 220 -15.11 1.61 -0.98
N LEU A 221 -14.92 1.80 -2.27
CA LEU A 221 -15.84 2.50 -3.14
C LEU A 221 -16.73 1.47 -3.84
N VAL A 222 -18.02 1.53 -3.57
CA VAL A 222 -19.06 0.70 -4.20
C VAL A 222 -19.71 1.50 -5.32
N GLY A 223 -19.64 0.99 -6.53
CA GLY A 223 -20.15 1.66 -7.73
C GLY A 223 -20.74 0.69 -8.72
N GLN A 224 -20.80 1.13 -9.98
CA GLN A 224 -21.29 0.29 -11.07
C GLN A 224 -20.37 -0.92 -11.28
N PRO A 225 -20.93 -2.10 -11.57
CA PRO A 225 -20.13 -3.28 -11.83
C PRO A 225 -19.34 -3.12 -13.14
N PRO A 226 -18.14 -3.71 -13.23
CA PRO A 226 -17.42 -3.80 -14.49
C PRO A 226 -18.23 -4.61 -15.50
N THR A 227 -18.01 -4.35 -16.79
CA THR A 227 -18.60 -5.16 -17.86
C THR A 227 -18.08 -6.60 -17.73
N PRO A 228 -18.99 -7.60 -17.68
CA PRO A 228 -18.57 -8.99 -17.57
C PRO A 228 -17.79 -9.42 -18.81
N ASP A 229 -16.64 -10.03 -18.61
CA ASP A 229 -15.88 -10.70 -19.67
C ASP A 229 -15.39 -12.04 -19.14
N SER A 230 -16.10 -13.11 -19.48
CA SER A 230 -15.78 -14.46 -19.04
C SER A 230 -14.45 -14.97 -19.62
N ALA A 231 -14.06 -14.48 -20.81
CA ALA A 231 -12.77 -14.84 -21.42
C ALA A 231 -11.59 -14.29 -20.62
N LEU A 232 -11.81 -13.20 -19.89
CA LEU A 232 -10.82 -12.57 -19.01
C LEU A 232 -10.98 -12.97 -17.54
N GLY A 233 -11.77 -14.00 -17.22
CA GLY A 233 -11.95 -14.49 -15.86
C GLY A 233 -12.81 -13.60 -14.97
N ALA A 234 -13.76 -12.85 -15.57
CA ALA A 234 -14.79 -12.16 -14.80
C ALA A 234 -15.56 -13.17 -13.94
N SER A 235 -15.72 -12.86 -12.66
CA SER A 235 -16.35 -13.75 -11.68
C SER A 235 -17.43 -13.02 -10.88
N LEU A 236 -18.30 -13.80 -10.26
CA LEU A 236 -19.31 -13.32 -9.33
C LEU A 236 -18.87 -13.72 -7.91
N ALA A 237 -18.82 -12.76 -6.99
CA ALA A 237 -18.47 -12.99 -5.60
C ALA A 237 -19.56 -12.47 -4.65
N THR A 238 -19.73 -13.15 -3.52
CA THR A 238 -20.65 -12.69 -2.47
C THR A 238 -19.95 -11.65 -1.61
N TRP A 239 -20.65 -10.55 -1.32
CA TRP A 239 -20.20 -9.52 -0.37
C TRP A 239 -20.03 -10.14 1.03
N PRO A 240 -18.84 -9.99 1.65
CA PRO A 240 -18.52 -10.74 2.87
C PRO A 240 -19.03 -10.10 4.17
N LEU A 241 -19.43 -8.81 4.14
CA LEU A 241 -19.78 -8.09 5.34
C LEU A 241 -21.27 -8.17 5.68
N ALA A 242 -21.62 -8.02 6.95
CA ALA A 242 -22.99 -8.02 7.43
C ALA A 242 -23.77 -6.79 6.97
N THR A 243 -23.11 -5.61 6.87
CA THR A 243 -23.72 -4.41 6.30
C THR A 243 -24.03 -4.63 4.82
N PRO A 244 -25.28 -4.42 4.35
CA PRO A 244 -25.62 -4.66 2.95
C PRO A 244 -24.79 -3.78 2.00
N ILE A 245 -24.29 -4.36 0.91
CA ILE A 245 -23.44 -3.68 -0.07
C ILE A 245 -24.11 -2.42 -0.65
N ALA A 246 -25.41 -2.48 -0.91
CA ALA A 246 -26.18 -1.35 -1.47
C ALA A 246 -26.27 -0.12 -0.53
N THR A 247 -26.06 -0.32 0.76
CA THR A 247 -26.11 0.74 1.78
C THR A 247 -24.78 0.97 2.47
N PHE A 248 -23.73 0.27 2.05
CA PHE A 248 -22.41 0.37 2.64
C PHE A 248 -21.80 1.76 2.44
N GLY A 249 -21.36 2.40 3.52
CA GLY A 249 -20.73 3.71 3.51
C GLY A 249 -21.67 4.88 3.16
N ALA A 250 -21.11 6.08 3.01
CA ALA A 250 -21.82 7.30 2.63
C ALA A 250 -21.94 7.44 1.10
N PRO A 251 -23.00 8.09 0.57
CA PRO A 251 -23.10 8.40 -0.85
C PRO A 251 -22.04 9.44 -1.23
N VAL A 252 -21.35 9.22 -2.35
CA VAL A 252 -20.34 10.10 -2.93
C VAL A 252 -20.57 10.28 -4.42
N ALA A 253 -19.81 11.16 -5.07
CA ALA A 253 -19.91 11.39 -6.52
C ALA A 253 -21.35 11.64 -6.98
N ASN A 254 -22.06 12.57 -6.33
CA ASN A 254 -23.48 12.90 -6.60
C ASN A 254 -24.44 11.70 -6.45
N GLY A 255 -24.10 10.74 -5.58
CA GLY A 255 -24.91 9.55 -5.31
C GLY A 255 -24.73 8.41 -6.30
N THR A 256 -23.80 8.52 -7.27
CA THR A 256 -23.52 7.44 -8.23
C THR A 256 -22.66 6.32 -7.64
N ALA A 257 -22.02 6.57 -6.49
CA ALA A 257 -21.21 5.61 -5.75
C ALA A 257 -21.40 5.81 -4.24
N ARG A 258 -20.90 4.85 -3.47
CA ARG A 258 -20.84 4.91 -2.00
C ARG A 258 -19.44 4.60 -1.54
N CYS A 259 -18.98 5.28 -0.50
CA CYS A 259 -17.65 5.08 0.05
C CYS A 259 -17.73 4.82 1.55
N GLY A 260 -17.05 3.79 2.00
CA GLY A 260 -16.99 3.43 3.41
C GLY A 260 -15.65 2.80 3.79
N THR A 261 -15.35 2.81 5.08
CA THR A 261 -14.10 2.27 5.62
C THR A 261 -14.37 1.01 6.42
N VAL A 262 -13.53 0.01 6.24
CA VAL A 262 -13.62 -1.33 6.86
C VAL A 262 -12.38 -1.54 7.73
N THR A 263 -12.58 -1.96 8.99
CA THR A 263 -11.52 -2.18 9.97
C THR A 263 -11.77 -3.46 10.78
N GLY A 264 -10.78 -3.92 11.53
CA GLY A 264 -10.91 -5.06 12.44
C GLY A 264 -11.32 -6.35 11.73
N THR A 265 -12.21 -7.13 12.33
CA THR A 265 -12.69 -8.43 11.80
C THR A 265 -13.29 -8.30 10.40
N ASP A 266 -13.99 -7.20 10.12
CA ASP A 266 -14.56 -6.96 8.80
C ASP A 266 -13.47 -6.76 7.73
N ALA A 267 -12.34 -6.15 8.07
CA ALA A 267 -11.18 -6.05 7.19
C ALA A 267 -10.59 -7.43 6.87
N ASP A 268 -10.54 -8.34 7.84
CA ASP A 268 -10.07 -9.71 7.62
C ASP A 268 -11.02 -10.49 6.69
N LEU A 269 -12.33 -10.36 6.88
CA LEU A 269 -13.34 -10.97 6.00
C LEU A 269 -13.23 -10.42 4.57
N LEU A 270 -13.09 -9.12 4.43
CA LEU A 270 -12.94 -8.48 3.13
C LEU A 270 -11.64 -8.94 2.44
N ARG A 271 -10.52 -8.96 3.14
CA ARG A 271 -9.22 -9.45 2.63
C ARG A 271 -9.31 -10.87 2.11
N ALA A 272 -9.93 -11.77 2.87
CA ALA A 272 -10.13 -13.16 2.47
C ALA A 272 -10.99 -13.31 1.21
N ALA A 273 -11.97 -12.43 1.00
CA ALA A 273 -12.78 -12.39 -0.20
C ALA A 273 -12.02 -11.80 -1.40
N LEU A 274 -11.28 -10.71 -1.19
CA LEU A 274 -10.46 -10.04 -2.22
C LEU A 274 -9.34 -10.95 -2.76
N ALA A 275 -8.76 -11.81 -1.92
CA ALA A 275 -7.74 -12.77 -2.33
C ALA A 275 -8.23 -13.79 -3.38
N LYS A 276 -9.55 -13.97 -3.53
CA LYS A 276 -10.19 -14.86 -4.50
C LYS A 276 -10.80 -14.12 -5.68
N ALA A 277 -10.66 -12.81 -5.73
CA ALA A 277 -11.29 -11.91 -6.69
C ALA A 277 -10.23 -11.20 -7.56
N ASN A 278 -10.67 -10.67 -8.69
CA ASN A 278 -9.88 -9.82 -9.56
C ASN A 278 -10.61 -8.50 -9.88
N ALA A 279 -9.98 -7.64 -10.63
CA ALA A 279 -10.52 -6.31 -10.98
C ALA A 279 -11.85 -6.36 -11.77
N LEU A 280 -12.20 -7.51 -12.38
CA LEU A 280 -13.46 -7.72 -13.12
C LEU A 280 -14.53 -8.44 -12.28
N THR A 281 -14.27 -8.73 -11.02
CA THR A 281 -15.21 -9.40 -10.13
C THR A 281 -16.42 -8.51 -9.88
N GLN A 282 -17.61 -9.03 -10.16
CA GLN A 282 -18.87 -8.42 -9.77
C GLN A 282 -19.30 -8.96 -8.40
N TRP A 283 -19.84 -8.08 -7.57
CA TRP A 283 -20.20 -8.41 -6.19
C TRP A 283 -21.71 -8.40 -6.02
N VAL A 284 -22.22 -9.39 -5.30
CA VAL A 284 -23.64 -9.52 -4.97
C VAL A 284 -23.85 -9.63 -3.48
N GLN A 285 -24.99 -9.18 -2.97
CA GLN A 285 -25.35 -9.36 -1.55
C GLN A 285 -25.53 -10.84 -1.20
N SER A 286 -26.19 -11.57 -2.06
CA SER A 286 -26.36 -13.03 -1.99
C SER A 286 -26.54 -13.59 -3.40
N PRO A 287 -26.29 -14.90 -3.62
CA PRO A 287 -26.48 -15.51 -4.94
C PRO A 287 -27.90 -15.40 -5.51
N SER A 288 -28.90 -15.14 -4.67
CA SER A 288 -30.30 -14.95 -5.06
C SER A 288 -30.67 -13.52 -5.48
N THR A 289 -29.74 -12.56 -5.32
CA THR A 289 -29.97 -11.15 -5.73
C THR A 289 -29.48 -10.91 -7.14
N ASN A 290 -30.29 -10.20 -7.96
CA ASN A 290 -29.91 -9.84 -9.33
C ASN A 290 -29.07 -8.54 -9.40
N ALA A 291 -28.94 -7.81 -8.28
CA ALA A 291 -28.16 -6.57 -8.23
C ALA A 291 -26.69 -6.90 -8.09
N THR A 292 -25.87 -6.43 -9.03
CA THR A 292 -24.41 -6.54 -9.02
C THR A 292 -23.76 -5.18 -8.82
N PHE A 293 -22.60 -5.18 -8.17
CA PHE A 293 -21.83 -3.99 -7.80
C PHE A 293 -20.38 -4.17 -8.22
N GLY A 294 -19.72 -3.06 -8.56
CA GLY A 294 -18.27 -2.98 -8.68
C GLY A 294 -17.65 -2.47 -7.39
N LEU A 295 -16.45 -2.94 -7.09
CA LEU A 295 -15.66 -2.41 -5.98
C LEU A 295 -14.34 -1.83 -6.50
N THR A 296 -13.99 -0.64 -6.00
CA THR A 296 -12.60 -0.17 -6.00
C THR A 296 -12.15 -0.17 -4.54
N VAL A 297 -11.09 -0.91 -4.26
CA VAL A 297 -10.63 -1.13 -2.89
C VAL A 297 -9.24 -0.53 -2.73
N ARG A 298 -9.09 0.36 -1.76
CA ARG A 298 -7.81 0.95 -1.38
C ARG A 298 -7.38 0.41 -0.02
N PRO A 299 -6.33 -0.44 0.03
CA PRO A 299 -5.73 -0.86 1.28
C PRO A 299 -4.97 0.29 1.92
N LEU A 300 -5.06 0.41 3.25
CA LEU A 300 -4.56 1.54 4.02
C LEU A 300 -3.84 1.07 5.28
N THR A 301 -3.00 1.94 5.83
CA THR A 301 -2.46 1.80 7.19
C THR A 301 -3.39 2.46 8.22
N ASP A 302 -3.11 2.25 9.50
CA ASP A 302 -3.89 2.84 10.59
C ASP A 302 -3.97 4.37 10.48
N GLY A 303 -5.15 4.93 10.78
CA GLY A 303 -5.39 6.36 10.80
C GLY A 303 -5.65 6.99 9.43
N GLN A 304 -5.61 6.22 8.33
CA GLN A 304 -5.96 6.70 7.01
C GLN A 304 -7.44 6.46 6.69
N ASP A 305 -8.04 7.36 5.90
CA ASP A 305 -9.41 7.26 5.40
C ASP A 305 -9.51 7.88 4.00
N ALA A 306 -9.42 7.05 2.98
CA ALA A 306 -9.46 7.52 1.59
C ALA A 306 -10.83 8.08 1.19
N CYS A 307 -11.93 7.67 1.82
CA CYS A 307 -13.25 8.24 1.56
C CYS A 307 -13.29 9.71 1.96
N ARG A 308 -12.76 10.03 3.13
CA ARG A 308 -12.66 11.41 3.61
C ARG A 308 -11.65 12.23 2.82
N GLU A 309 -10.48 11.65 2.52
CA GLU A 309 -9.42 12.33 1.79
C GLU A 309 -9.83 12.73 0.37
N VAL A 310 -10.53 11.83 -0.34
CA VAL A 310 -10.87 12.02 -1.76
C VAL A 310 -12.20 12.73 -1.95
N PHE A 311 -13.20 12.44 -1.10
CA PHE A 311 -14.56 12.94 -1.28
C PHE A 311 -15.01 13.93 -0.20
N GLY A 312 -14.21 14.16 0.84
CA GLY A 312 -14.59 14.98 1.98
C GLY A 312 -15.74 14.37 2.80
N ALA A 313 -16.07 13.10 2.57
CA ALA A 313 -17.18 12.39 3.19
C ALA A 313 -16.67 11.57 4.38
N GLY A 314 -17.25 11.83 5.55
CA GLY A 314 -17.05 11.10 6.79
C GLY A 314 -18.33 11.09 7.57
#